data_9275fd41cba3a4905f8f11c287968e93
#
_entry.id   9275fd41cba3a4905f8f11c287968e93
#
_cell.length_a   1.000
_cell.length_b   1.000
_cell.length_c   1.000
_cell.angle_alpha   90.00
_cell.angle_beta   90.00
_cell.angle_gamma   90.00
#
_symmetry.space_group_name_H-M   'P 1'
#
loop_
_entity.id
_entity.type
_entity.pdbx_description
1 polymer ?
#
loop_
_entity_poly.entity_id
_entity_poly.type
_entity_poly.pdbx_seq_one_letter_code
_entity_poly.pdbx_strand_id
1 'polypeptide(L)'
;MKTDRLSSQSGTETQTTRLNTGSLLVSLSNKEKVEPLTSKVFSTPVGLLLIKANQYGLSHLSLVDVEEQEWINENHHSCREAAGFLSQTELEIGEYFSGTRVAFSVPLAPQGTEFQKQVWQALLELEHGEYCSYSDIAQKINRPKAVRAVGAANGANRIAIIIPCHRVIGKNGQLTGYAYGLEMKRQLLGLEGKADQKTILF
;
A
#
# COMPACT_ATOMS: atom_id res chain seq x y z
N MET A 1 49.15 22.08 -31.51
CA MET A 1 48.44 20.79 -31.76
C MET A 1 48.45 19.97 -30.48
N LYS A 2 47.38 20.00 -29.72
CA LYS A 2 47.07 19.05 -28.65
C LYS A 2 45.55 19.00 -28.55
N THR A 3 45.01 17.87 -28.90
CA THR A 3 43.58 17.56 -28.84
C THR A 3 43.25 16.96 -27.49
N ASP A 4 42.53 17.71 -26.65
CA ASP A 4 41.97 17.17 -25.41
C ASP A 4 40.62 16.52 -25.71
N ARG A 5 40.53 15.23 -25.43
CA ARG A 5 39.31 14.46 -25.44
C ARG A 5 38.62 14.68 -24.08
N LEU A 6 37.50 15.36 -24.10
CA LEU A 6 36.55 15.36 -22.96
C LEU A 6 35.69 14.10 -23.03
N SER A 7 35.87 13.24 -22.05
CA SER A 7 35.02 12.10 -21.78
C SER A 7 33.71 12.58 -21.12
N SER A 8 32.62 12.46 -21.85
CA SER A 8 31.28 12.69 -21.31
C SER A 8 30.86 11.50 -20.40
N GLN A 9 30.82 11.74 -19.09
CA GLN A 9 30.12 10.86 -18.16
C GLN A 9 28.63 11.18 -18.25
N SER A 10 27.85 10.25 -18.77
CA SER A 10 26.39 10.27 -18.67
C SER A 10 25.95 9.85 -17.29
N GLY A 11 25.80 10.82 -16.39
CA GLY A 11 25.10 10.63 -15.14
C GLY A 11 23.61 10.49 -15.42
N THR A 12 23.04 9.32 -15.16
CA THR A 12 21.59 9.11 -15.13
C THR A 12 21.05 9.80 -13.89
N GLU A 13 20.64 11.06 -14.03
CA GLU A 13 19.85 11.75 -13.00
C GLU A 13 18.46 11.11 -12.92
N THR A 14 18.23 10.40 -11.82
CA THR A 14 16.90 9.96 -11.44
C THR A 14 16.11 11.20 -11.01
N GLN A 15 15.29 11.75 -11.91
CA GLN A 15 14.38 12.84 -11.58
C GLN A 15 13.32 12.34 -10.60
N THR A 16 13.57 12.60 -9.32
CA THR A 16 12.56 12.47 -8.27
C THR A 16 11.60 13.65 -8.42
N THR A 17 10.57 13.50 -9.24
CA THR A 17 9.49 14.49 -9.32
C THR A 17 8.65 14.39 -8.04
N ARG A 18 8.93 15.25 -7.07
CA ARG A 18 8.03 15.47 -5.94
C ARG A 18 6.76 16.09 -6.49
N LEU A 19 5.71 15.28 -6.63
CA LEU A 19 4.36 15.79 -6.83
C LEU A 19 3.94 16.52 -5.55
N ASN A 20 3.68 17.80 -5.70
CA ASN A 20 3.32 18.72 -4.64
C ASN A 20 1.83 18.52 -4.32
N THR A 21 1.53 17.57 -3.48
CA THR A 21 0.31 17.35 -2.67
C THR A 21 0.41 15.95 -2.08
N GLY A 22 0.76 15.81 -0.85
CA GLY A 22 0.53 14.68 0.06
C GLY A 22 0.54 13.22 -0.43
N SER A 23 0.99 12.92 -1.65
CA SER A 23 0.99 11.55 -2.17
C SER A 23 2.08 10.73 -1.51
N LEU A 24 1.66 9.68 -0.82
CA LEU A 24 2.58 8.69 -0.23
C LEU A 24 3.22 7.79 -1.31
N LEU A 25 2.62 7.70 -2.51
CA LEU A 25 3.15 6.86 -3.58
C LEU A 25 4.38 7.50 -4.23
N VAL A 26 5.49 6.79 -4.18
CA VAL A 26 6.69 7.14 -4.94
C VAL A 26 6.48 6.78 -6.40
N SER A 27 6.69 7.76 -7.30
CA SER A 27 6.63 7.52 -8.75
C SER A 27 7.89 6.78 -9.20
N LEU A 28 7.77 5.47 -9.38
CA LEU A 28 8.82 4.64 -9.97
C LEU A 28 8.56 4.50 -11.47
N SER A 29 9.62 4.60 -12.29
CA SER A 29 9.49 4.33 -13.73
C SER A 29 9.05 2.88 -13.93
N ASN A 30 8.13 2.62 -14.87
CA ASN A 30 7.58 1.28 -15.13
C ASN A 30 8.59 0.24 -15.64
N LYS A 31 9.82 0.64 -15.90
CA LYS A 31 10.86 -0.22 -16.50
C LYS A 31 11.76 -0.89 -15.48
N GLU A 32 11.78 -0.40 -14.24
CA GLU A 32 12.62 -0.99 -13.19
C GLU A 32 11.77 -1.83 -12.24
N LYS A 33 12.00 -3.13 -12.26
CA LYS A 33 11.50 -4.05 -11.24
C LYS A 33 12.39 -3.88 -10.01
N VAL A 34 11.87 -3.20 -8.99
CA VAL A 34 12.60 -2.99 -7.74
C VAL A 34 12.17 -4.06 -6.74
N GLU A 35 13.07 -5.01 -6.48
CA GLU A 35 12.81 -6.05 -5.49
C GLU A 35 12.91 -5.51 -4.07
N PRO A 36 12.17 -6.11 -3.10
CA PRO A 36 12.35 -5.79 -1.68
C PRO A 36 13.78 -6.10 -1.22
N LEU A 37 14.37 -5.18 -0.47
CA LEU A 37 15.74 -5.30 0.07
C LEU A 37 15.76 -5.80 1.51
N THR A 38 14.64 -5.67 2.23
CA THR A 38 14.50 -6.16 3.59
C THR A 38 13.05 -6.42 3.93
N SER A 39 12.82 -7.27 4.93
CA SER A 39 11.49 -7.65 5.40
C SER A 39 11.48 -7.81 6.92
N LYS A 40 10.30 -7.71 7.51
CA LYS A 40 10.04 -7.95 8.93
C LYS A 40 8.66 -8.54 9.11
N VAL A 41 8.51 -9.44 10.07
CA VAL A 41 7.21 -9.93 10.54
C VAL A 41 7.00 -9.44 11.97
N PHE A 42 5.77 -9.02 12.29
CA PHE A 42 5.38 -8.61 13.63
C PHE A 42 3.91 -8.93 13.92
N SER A 43 3.58 -9.08 15.20
CA SER A 43 2.24 -9.43 15.65
C SER A 43 1.34 -8.20 15.78
N THR A 44 0.07 -8.36 15.38
CA THR A 44 -0.97 -7.33 15.51
C THR A 44 -2.29 -7.96 15.96
N PRO A 45 -3.32 -7.15 16.34
CA PRO A 45 -4.65 -7.67 16.68
C PRO A 45 -5.34 -8.48 15.58
N VAL A 46 -4.94 -8.31 14.31
CA VAL A 46 -5.51 -9.04 13.16
C VAL A 46 -4.65 -10.21 12.70
N GLY A 47 -3.53 -10.51 13.38
CA GLY A 47 -2.60 -11.58 13.05
C GLY A 47 -1.18 -11.10 12.76
N LEU A 48 -0.36 -11.99 12.20
CA LEU A 48 1.01 -11.68 11.83
C LEU A 48 1.02 -10.85 10.53
N LEU A 49 1.70 -9.72 10.54
CA LEU A 49 1.92 -8.88 9.37
C LEU A 49 3.37 -9.01 8.90
N LEU A 50 3.52 -9.33 7.62
CA LEU A 50 4.77 -9.21 6.88
C LEU A 50 4.83 -7.85 6.22
N ILE A 51 5.92 -7.12 6.46
CA ILE A 51 6.27 -5.90 5.74
C ILE A 51 7.57 -6.09 4.96
N LYS A 52 7.62 -5.54 3.74
CA LYS A 52 8.84 -5.51 2.91
C LYS A 52 9.06 -4.11 2.39
N ALA A 53 10.33 -3.70 2.36
CA ALA A 53 10.72 -2.38 1.86
C ALA A 53 11.91 -2.47 0.89
N ASN A 54 12.05 -1.47 0.06
CA ASN A 54 13.21 -1.21 -0.78
C ASN A 54 13.77 0.19 -0.47
N GLN A 55 14.76 0.66 -1.21
CA GLN A 55 15.38 1.98 -1.02
C GLN A 55 14.43 3.17 -1.22
N TYR A 56 13.24 2.97 -1.80
CA TYR A 56 12.26 4.03 -2.09
C TYR A 56 11.11 4.08 -1.08
N GLY A 57 10.83 2.98 -0.37
CA GLY A 57 9.73 2.92 0.60
C GLY A 57 9.19 1.51 0.83
N LEU A 58 8.06 1.45 1.50
CA LEU A 58 7.32 0.22 1.75
C LEU A 58 6.76 -0.33 0.44
N SER A 59 7.06 -1.59 0.13
CA SER A 59 6.61 -2.27 -1.09
C SER A 59 5.50 -3.29 -0.85
N HIS A 60 5.44 -3.88 0.36
CA HIS A 60 4.44 -4.87 0.76
C HIS A 60 4.05 -4.71 2.22
N LEU A 61 2.78 -4.94 2.51
CA LEU A 61 2.20 -5.18 3.82
C LEU A 61 1.07 -6.19 3.64
N SER A 62 1.24 -7.39 4.16
CA SER A 62 0.30 -8.52 4.00
C SER A 62 0.17 -9.32 5.29
N LEU A 63 -0.97 -10.01 5.49
CA LEU A 63 -1.04 -11.08 6.47
C LEU A 63 -0.22 -12.26 6.00
N VAL A 64 0.38 -12.95 6.97
CA VAL A 64 1.13 -14.19 6.77
C VAL A 64 0.81 -15.18 7.87
N ASP A 65 1.05 -16.44 7.62
CA ASP A 65 1.01 -17.49 8.64
C ASP A 65 2.39 -17.71 9.30
N VAL A 66 2.45 -18.64 10.25
CA VAL A 66 3.67 -18.93 11.00
C VAL A 66 4.73 -19.58 10.13
N GLU A 67 4.32 -20.41 9.16
CA GLU A 67 5.26 -21.13 8.27
C GLU A 67 5.95 -20.13 7.32
N GLU A 68 5.22 -19.15 6.79
CA GLU A 68 5.80 -18.07 5.99
C GLU A 68 6.77 -17.20 6.80
N GLN A 69 6.51 -16.99 8.10
CA GLN A 69 7.41 -16.26 8.99
C GLN A 69 8.77 -16.92 9.13
N GLU A 70 8.82 -18.24 9.32
CA GLU A 70 10.07 -18.99 9.48
C GLU A 70 10.94 -18.87 8.23
N TRP A 71 10.35 -19.06 7.04
CA TRP A 71 11.05 -18.92 5.77
C TRP A 71 11.64 -17.53 5.54
N ILE A 72 10.93 -16.46 5.94
CA ILE A 72 11.36 -15.07 5.77
C ILE A 72 12.57 -14.77 6.66
N ASN A 73 12.59 -15.27 7.89
CA ASN A 73 13.68 -15.04 8.83
C ASN A 73 15.01 -15.67 8.34
N GLU A 74 14.96 -16.78 7.60
CA GLU A 74 16.13 -17.44 7.03
C GLU A 74 16.72 -16.69 5.82
N ASN A 75 15.92 -15.88 5.10
CA ASN A 75 16.28 -15.26 3.82
C ASN A 75 16.39 -13.71 3.92
N HIS A 76 16.84 -13.19 5.05
CA HIS A 76 16.86 -11.74 5.29
C HIS A 76 18.11 -11.08 4.68
N HIS A 77 17.90 -10.09 3.80
CA HIS A 77 18.92 -9.14 3.35
C HIS A 77 18.70 -7.78 4.03
N SER A 78 19.77 -7.15 4.54
CA SER A 78 19.66 -5.85 5.22
C SER A 78 20.06 -4.69 4.32
N CYS A 79 19.17 -3.71 4.20
CA CYS A 79 19.44 -2.40 3.62
C CYS A 79 19.03 -1.34 4.65
N ARG A 80 19.92 -0.42 4.99
CA ARG A 80 19.73 0.54 6.09
C ARG A 80 18.53 1.46 5.86
N GLU A 81 18.37 1.98 4.64
CA GLU A 81 17.25 2.85 4.28
C GLU A 81 15.92 2.09 4.35
N ALA A 82 15.88 0.88 3.79
CA ALA A 82 14.70 0.04 3.83
C ALA A 82 14.35 -0.39 5.27
N ALA A 83 15.32 -0.65 6.13
CA ALA A 83 15.10 -0.97 7.54
C ALA A 83 14.43 0.20 8.29
N GLY A 84 14.76 1.45 7.95
CA GLY A 84 14.11 2.64 8.48
C GLY A 84 12.61 2.68 8.14
N PHE A 85 12.23 2.35 6.90
CA PHE A 85 10.82 2.27 6.50
C PHE A 85 10.07 1.14 7.21
N LEU A 86 10.72 -0.01 7.47
CA LEU A 86 10.10 -1.08 8.25
C LEU A 86 9.82 -0.65 9.69
N SER A 87 10.77 -0.01 10.35
CA SER A 87 10.60 0.47 11.72
C SER A 87 9.50 1.53 11.82
N GLN A 88 9.44 2.46 10.87
CA GLN A 88 8.37 3.45 10.76
C GLN A 88 7.01 2.78 10.55
N THR A 89 6.93 1.81 9.64
CA THR A 89 5.68 1.09 9.35
C THR A 89 5.16 0.36 10.58
N GLU A 90 6.02 -0.36 11.31
CA GLU A 90 5.63 -1.08 12.53
C GLU A 90 5.08 -0.13 13.59
N LEU A 91 5.75 1.02 13.81
CA LEU A 91 5.27 2.05 14.73
C LEU A 91 3.91 2.59 14.29
N GLU A 92 3.77 3.03 13.04
CA GLU A 92 2.55 3.62 12.52
C GLU A 92 1.36 2.64 12.51
N ILE A 93 1.60 1.35 12.24
CA ILE A 93 0.59 0.29 12.32
C ILE A 93 0.19 0.04 13.79
N GLY A 94 1.13 0.05 14.73
CA GLY A 94 0.84 -0.06 16.16
C GLY A 94 -0.05 1.09 16.65
N GLU A 95 0.26 2.32 16.25
CA GLU A 95 -0.54 3.50 16.56
C GLU A 95 -1.95 3.46 15.90
N TYR A 96 -2.05 2.94 14.68
CA TYR A 96 -3.34 2.74 14.01
C TYR A 96 -4.23 1.76 14.79
N PHE A 97 -3.70 0.60 15.19
CA PHE A 97 -4.47 -0.38 15.96
C PHE A 97 -4.80 0.09 17.39
N SER A 98 -4.01 1.00 17.96
CA SER A 98 -4.33 1.65 19.23
C SER A 98 -5.33 2.81 19.12
N GLY A 99 -5.74 3.17 17.88
CA GLY A 99 -6.65 4.29 17.61
C GLY A 99 -6.03 5.68 17.76
N THR A 100 -4.70 5.77 17.90
CA THR A 100 -3.99 7.05 18.05
C THR A 100 -3.51 7.65 16.72
N ARG A 101 -3.58 6.87 15.63
CA ARG A 101 -3.21 7.30 14.28
C ARG A 101 -4.36 7.13 13.30
N VAL A 102 -4.62 8.15 12.51
CA VAL A 102 -5.64 8.15 11.44
C VAL A 102 -5.05 8.30 10.03
N ALA A 103 -3.77 8.66 9.92
CA ALA A 103 -3.08 8.82 8.63
C ALA A 103 -1.64 8.29 8.71
N PHE A 104 -1.19 7.65 7.65
CA PHE A 104 0.16 7.11 7.52
C PHE A 104 1.09 8.10 6.82
N SER A 105 2.38 8.05 7.12
CA SER A 105 3.40 8.92 6.54
C SER A 105 4.57 8.18 5.90
N VAL A 106 4.66 6.86 6.07
CA VAL A 106 5.69 6.04 5.44
C VAL A 106 5.61 6.12 3.91
N PRO A 107 6.73 6.37 3.20
CA PRO A 107 6.74 6.35 1.73
C PRO A 107 6.34 4.99 1.18
N LEU A 108 5.51 4.96 0.13
CA LEU A 108 4.99 3.73 -0.48
C LEU A 108 5.57 3.52 -1.87
N ALA A 109 6.10 2.33 -2.13
CA ALA A 109 6.71 1.93 -3.40
C ALA A 109 6.15 0.59 -3.93
N PRO A 110 4.80 0.43 -4.05
CA PRO A 110 4.22 -0.81 -4.54
C PRO A 110 4.49 -1.00 -6.04
N GLN A 111 4.81 -2.23 -6.43
CA GLN A 111 4.90 -2.63 -7.83
C GLN A 111 3.50 -2.90 -8.39
N GLY A 112 3.20 -2.34 -9.56
CA GLY A 112 1.91 -2.52 -10.23
C GLY A 112 1.85 -1.83 -11.58
N THR A 113 0.81 -2.15 -12.36
CA THR A 113 0.53 -1.45 -13.62
C THR A 113 0.10 -0.01 -13.36
N GLU A 114 0.17 0.85 -14.36
CA GLU A 114 -0.30 2.25 -14.24
C GLU A 114 -1.77 2.34 -13.83
N PHE A 115 -2.61 1.41 -14.32
CA PHE A 115 -4.01 1.35 -13.91
C PHE A 115 -4.16 1.00 -12.42
N GLN A 116 -3.39 0.02 -11.92
CA GLN A 116 -3.39 -0.33 -10.50
C GLN A 116 -2.92 0.84 -9.63
N LYS A 117 -1.84 1.52 -10.03
CA LYS A 117 -1.32 2.69 -9.32
C LYS A 117 -2.35 3.84 -9.28
N GLN A 118 -3.07 4.10 -10.39
CA GLN A 118 -4.17 5.08 -10.41
C GLN A 118 -5.28 4.71 -9.42
N VAL A 119 -5.68 3.42 -9.36
CA VAL A 119 -6.67 2.95 -8.39
C VAL A 119 -6.15 3.12 -6.96
N TRP A 120 -4.91 2.68 -6.67
CA TRP A 120 -4.33 2.79 -5.32
C TRP A 120 -4.15 4.24 -4.88
N GLN A 121 -3.81 5.14 -5.79
CA GLN A 121 -3.77 6.58 -5.49
C GLN A 121 -5.16 7.11 -5.10
N ALA A 122 -6.21 6.72 -5.84
CA ALA A 122 -7.58 7.10 -5.52
C ALA A 122 -8.07 6.52 -4.18
N LEU A 123 -7.57 5.34 -3.78
CA LEU A 123 -7.84 4.77 -2.46
C LEU A 123 -7.19 5.57 -1.33
N LEU A 124 -5.92 6.02 -1.52
CA LEU A 124 -5.20 6.82 -0.53
C LEU A 124 -5.85 8.18 -0.24
N GLU A 125 -6.73 8.65 -1.13
CA GLU A 125 -7.49 9.88 -0.93
C GLU A 125 -8.76 9.69 -0.08
N LEU A 126 -9.10 8.44 0.29
CA LEU A 126 -10.18 8.16 1.23
C LEU A 126 -9.71 8.45 2.65
N GLU A 127 -10.46 9.27 3.38
CA GLU A 127 -10.15 9.60 4.77
C GLU A 127 -10.41 8.42 5.72
N HIS A 128 -9.84 8.48 6.90
CA HIS A 128 -10.08 7.50 7.97
C HIS A 128 -11.58 7.44 8.31
N GLY A 129 -12.13 6.23 8.29
CA GLY A 129 -13.56 5.99 8.50
C GLY A 129 -14.47 6.40 7.33
N GLU A 130 -13.93 6.86 6.20
CA GLU A 130 -14.67 7.01 4.95
C GLU A 130 -14.71 5.67 4.20
N TYR A 131 -15.81 5.39 3.50
CA TYR A 131 -15.91 4.24 2.59
C TYR A 131 -16.64 4.65 1.31
N CYS A 132 -16.38 3.95 0.23
CA CYS A 132 -16.98 4.18 -1.08
C CYS A 132 -17.26 2.87 -1.81
N SER A 133 -17.94 2.96 -2.94
CA SER A 133 -18.13 1.79 -3.83
C SER A 133 -17.04 1.70 -4.89
N TYR A 134 -16.91 0.50 -5.51
CA TYR A 134 -16.04 0.31 -6.68
C TYR A 134 -16.41 1.25 -7.84
N SER A 135 -17.69 1.63 -7.98
CA SER A 135 -18.13 2.58 -8.99
C SER A 135 -17.65 4.01 -8.69
N ASP A 136 -17.56 4.40 -7.43
CA ASP A 136 -17.08 5.73 -7.05
C ASP A 136 -15.57 5.86 -7.36
N ILE A 137 -14.78 4.84 -7.06
CA ILE A 137 -13.37 4.78 -7.47
C ILE A 137 -13.23 4.83 -9.00
N ALA A 138 -14.07 4.08 -9.74
CA ALA A 138 -14.06 4.08 -11.21
C ALA A 138 -14.37 5.48 -11.78
N GLN A 139 -15.30 6.20 -11.18
CA GLN A 139 -15.61 7.60 -11.53
C GLN A 139 -14.44 8.53 -11.20
N LYS A 140 -13.86 8.41 -9.99
CA LYS A 140 -12.75 9.22 -9.52
C LYS A 140 -11.53 9.15 -10.43
N ILE A 141 -11.22 7.96 -10.98
CA ILE A 141 -10.12 7.78 -11.95
C ILE A 141 -10.53 8.07 -13.41
N ASN A 142 -11.70 8.69 -13.64
CA ASN A 142 -12.27 9.01 -14.96
C ASN A 142 -12.47 7.78 -15.87
N ARG A 143 -12.77 6.61 -15.29
CA ARG A 143 -13.03 5.34 -16.02
C ARG A 143 -14.32 4.65 -15.53
N PRO A 144 -15.50 5.30 -15.64
CA PRO A 144 -16.75 4.83 -15.01
C PRO A 144 -17.19 3.43 -15.47
N LYS A 145 -16.74 2.97 -16.64
CA LYS A 145 -17.04 1.63 -17.17
C LYS A 145 -16.09 0.55 -16.65
N ALA A 146 -15.01 0.91 -15.94
CA ALA A 146 -13.96 -0.01 -15.52
C ALA A 146 -14.19 -0.64 -14.12
N VAL A 147 -15.42 -0.69 -13.61
CA VAL A 147 -15.74 -1.12 -12.22
C VAL A 147 -15.16 -2.50 -11.87
N ARG A 148 -15.27 -3.49 -12.78
CA ARG A 148 -14.67 -4.83 -12.58
C ARG A 148 -13.13 -4.77 -12.51
N ALA A 149 -12.51 -3.98 -13.38
CA ALA A 149 -11.04 -3.80 -13.38
C ALA A 149 -10.57 -3.06 -12.12
N VAL A 150 -11.34 -2.10 -11.61
CA VAL A 150 -11.11 -1.45 -10.30
C VAL A 150 -11.16 -2.48 -9.18
N GLY A 151 -12.15 -3.38 -9.17
CA GLY A 151 -12.23 -4.47 -8.20
C GLY A 151 -10.99 -5.39 -8.24
N ALA A 152 -10.52 -5.75 -9.43
CA ALA A 152 -9.29 -6.54 -9.59
C ALA A 152 -8.04 -5.77 -9.11
N ALA A 153 -7.92 -4.48 -9.42
CA ALA A 153 -6.82 -3.63 -8.95
C ALA A 153 -6.85 -3.43 -7.43
N ASN A 154 -8.06 -3.30 -6.83
CA ASN A 154 -8.26 -3.23 -5.39
C ASN A 154 -7.78 -4.54 -4.71
N GLY A 155 -8.15 -5.69 -5.26
CA GLY A 155 -7.70 -7.00 -4.77
C GLY A 155 -6.20 -7.28 -4.98
N ALA A 156 -5.56 -6.61 -5.94
CA ALA A 156 -4.12 -6.71 -6.20
C ALA A 156 -3.27 -5.75 -5.33
N ASN A 157 -3.88 -5.05 -4.37
CA ASN A 157 -3.17 -4.18 -3.44
C ASN A 157 -2.18 -4.99 -2.60
N ARG A 158 -0.92 -4.61 -2.66
CA ARG A 158 0.18 -5.27 -1.94
C ARG A 158 0.52 -4.63 -0.59
N ILE A 159 -0.09 -3.48 -0.27
CA ILE A 159 0.16 -2.74 0.98
C ILE A 159 -1.19 -2.57 1.70
N ALA A 160 -1.68 -3.66 2.28
CA ALA A 160 -2.94 -3.68 3.01
C ALA A 160 -2.96 -2.63 4.14
N ILE A 161 -4.13 -2.22 4.58
CA ILE A 161 -4.35 -1.23 5.65
C ILE A 161 -3.93 0.19 5.22
N ILE A 162 -2.66 0.41 4.88
CA ILE A 162 -2.13 1.74 4.51
C ILE A 162 -2.74 2.21 3.19
N ILE A 163 -2.75 1.37 2.13
CA ILE A 163 -3.61 1.58 0.97
C ILE A 163 -4.97 0.97 1.31
N PRO A 164 -6.01 1.76 1.59
CA PRO A 164 -7.18 1.31 2.32
C PRO A 164 -8.20 0.60 1.42
N CYS A 165 -7.80 -0.51 0.78
CA CYS A 165 -8.68 -1.32 -0.05
C CYS A 165 -9.87 -1.92 0.73
N HIS A 166 -9.79 -2.01 2.04
CA HIS A 166 -10.89 -2.41 2.93
C HIS A 166 -12.03 -1.37 2.97
N ARG A 167 -11.78 -0.09 2.65
CA ARG A 167 -12.79 0.98 2.60
C ARG A 167 -13.68 0.92 1.34
N VAL A 168 -13.39 0.03 0.39
CA VAL A 168 -14.24 -0.14 -0.81
C VAL A 168 -15.25 -1.25 -0.60
N ILE A 169 -16.55 -0.92 -0.65
CA ILE A 169 -17.67 -1.84 -0.41
C ILE A 169 -18.57 -1.98 -1.64
N GLY A 170 -19.54 -2.86 -1.60
CA GLY A 170 -20.56 -2.99 -2.64
C GLY A 170 -21.46 -1.76 -2.68
N LYS A 171 -22.00 -1.43 -3.87
CA LYS A 171 -22.92 -0.28 -4.04
C LYS A 171 -24.18 -0.38 -3.17
N ASN A 172 -24.57 -1.60 -2.79
CA ASN A 172 -25.69 -1.88 -1.88
C ASN A 172 -25.30 -1.83 -0.39
N GLY A 173 -24.09 -1.36 -0.06
CA GLY A 173 -23.56 -1.31 1.31
C GLY A 173 -23.02 -2.63 1.84
N GLN A 174 -23.11 -3.73 1.08
CA GLN A 174 -22.60 -5.03 1.52
C GLN A 174 -21.07 -5.10 1.44
N LEU A 175 -20.47 -5.80 2.41
CA LEU A 175 -19.06 -6.17 2.33
C LEU A 175 -18.85 -7.17 1.21
N THR A 176 -18.00 -6.82 0.27
CA THR A 176 -17.63 -7.69 -0.85
C THR A 176 -16.11 -7.75 -0.96
N GLY A 177 -15.60 -8.91 -1.37
CA GLY A 177 -14.23 -9.18 -1.74
C GLY A 177 -13.15 -8.48 -0.89
N TYR A 178 -12.42 -9.25 -0.11
CA TYR A 178 -11.19 -8.79 0.57
C TYR A 178 -10.18 -9.93 0.58
N ALA A 179 -8.93 -9.64 0.26
CA ALA A 179 -7.89 -10.66 0.10
C ALA A 179 -7.68 -11.48 1.39
N TYR A 180 -7.91 -10.88 2.56
CA TYR A 180 -7.71 -11.48 3.88
C TYR A 180 -9.03 -11.84 4.58
N GLY A 181 -10.11 -12.00 3.79
CA GLY A 181 -11.43 -12.37 4.30
C GLY A 181 -12.28 -11.19 4.80
N LEU A 182 -13.60 -11.39 4.80
CA LEU A 182 -14.56 -10.33 5.15
C LEU A 182 -14.52 -9.99 6.65
N GLU A 183 -14.10 -10.92 7.49
CA GLU A 183 -13.99 -10.69 8.93
C GLU A 183 -12.94 -9.63 9.24
N MET A 184 -11.72 -9.75 8.66
CA MET A 184 -10.70 -8.73 8.82
C MET A 184 -11.16 -7.38 8.25
N LYS A 185 -11.85 -7.39 7.10
CA LYS A 185 -12.40 -6.15 6.53
C LYS A 185 -13.36 -5.47 7.49
N ARG A 186 -14.24 -6.23 8.15
CA ARG A 186 -15.20 -5.74 9.15
C ARG A 186 -14.47 -5.15 10.37
N GLN A 187 -13.43 -5.85 10.86
CA GLN A 187 -12.64 -5.40 12.00
C GLN A 187 -11.94 -4.06 11.71
N LEU A 188 -11.32 -3.90 10.52
CA LEU A 188 -10.68 -2.65 10.12
C LEU A 188 -11.68 -1.50 10.01
N LEU A 189 -12.83 -1.72 9.36
CA LEU A 189 -13.90 -0.71 9.27
C LEU A 189 -14.47 -0.37 10.64
N GLY A 190 -14.60 -1.35 11.55
CA GLY A 190 -15.04 -1.16 12.93
C GLY A 190 -14.05 -0.32 13.74
N LEU A 191 -12.76 -0.57 13.58
CA LEU A 191 -11.69 0.20 14.23
C LEU A 191 -11.73 1.68 13.80
N GLU A 192 -12.07 1.93 12.53
CA GLU A 192 -12.18 3.28 11.98
C GLU A 192 -13.48 4.03 12.35
N GLY A 193 -14.33 3.44 13.20
CA GLY A 193 -15.43 4.13 13.88
C GLY A 193 -16.68 4.41 13.04
N LYS A 194 -16.80 3.87 11.81
CA LYS A 194 -18.02 3.99 10.99
C LYS A 194 -18.79 2.71 10.75
N ALA A 195 -18.35 1.60 11.31
CA ALA A 195 -19.11 0.37 11.30
C ALA A 195 -20.08 0.33 12.51
N ASP A 196 -21.11 1.18 12.51
CA ASP A 196 -22.31 0.82 13.23
C ASP A 196 -22.72 -0.57 12.77
N GLN A 197 -22.77 -1.53 13.71
CA GLN A 197 -23.09 -2.95 13.43
C GLN A 197 -24.40 -3.16 12.65
N LYS A 198 -25.20 -2.11 12.46
CA LYS A 198 -26.45 -2.09 11.69
C LYS A 198 -26.30 -1.65 10.23
N THR A 199 -25.20 -1.01 9.83
CA THR A 199 -25.06 -0.45 8.47
C THR A 199 -24.33 -1.41 7.53
N ILE A 200 -23.57 -2.37 8.05
CA ILE A 200 -22.91 -3.40 7.26
C ILE A 200 -23.82 -4.62 7.27
N LEU A 201 -24.81 -4.63 6.37
CA LEU A 201 -25.72 -5.74 6.17
C LEU A 201 -24.95 -6.99 5.71
N PHE A 202 -25.33 -8.14 6.30
CA PHE A 202 -24.85 -9.49 5.98
C PHE A 202 -25.17 -9.89 4.55
#